data_0ba3bc67ddcb78f913bb230f38bc4105
#
_entry.id   0ba3bc67ddcb78f913bb230f38bc4105
#
_cell.length_a   1.000
_cell.length_b   1.000
_cell.length_c   1.000
_cell.angle_alpha   90.00
_cell.angle_beta   90.00
_cell.angle_gamma   90.00
#
_symmetry.space_group_name_H-M   'P 1'
#
loop_
_entity.id
_entity.type
_entity.pdbx_description
1 polymer ?
#
loop_
_entity_poly.entity_id
_entity_poly.type
_entity_poly.pdbx_seq_one_letter_code
_entity_poly.pdbx_strand_id
1 'polypeptide(L)'
;MKVQFIILISTILFGACDSPKKSDLTQQPTIEDYQLGETWIWKYKGVTTEGEVRSDGTDKRMIVQMHEGLGMTIGNDTIPLADIVKPDESGTPKYDWPLQVGKKWKYENSWTSQDGTTGTQSQNAEVLSYQEETVEAGTFMAYTIKYNGRTTNSRGYDAEEEEIWLYAPAVKTFIKLTQIQGDFNYAEELIEYRRSE
;
A
#
# COMPACT_ATOMS: atom_id res chain seq x y z
N MET A 1 -31.27 67.59 -27.68
CA MET A 1 -31.14 66.65 -26.58
C MET A 1 -30.36 65.41 -27.06
N LYS A 2 -29.06 65.24 -26.67
CA LYS A 2 -28.26 64.10 -27.00
C LYS A 2 -28.22 63.19 -25.77
N VAL A 3 -28.75 61.98 -25.92
CA VAL A 3 -28.74 60.98 -24.87
C VAL A 3 -27.43 60.13 -25.06
N GLN A 4 -26.52 60.22 -24.08
CA GLN A 4 -25.33 59.39 -24.02
C GLN A 4 -25.67 58.08 -23.31
N PHE A 5 -25.51 56.97 -24.03
CA PHE A 5 -25.55 55.61 -23.46
C PHE A 5 -24.17 55.29 -22.88
N ILE A 6 -24.12 55.06 -21.55
CA ILE A 6 -22.94 54.56 -20.88
C ILE A 6 -23.07 53.04 -20.85
N ILE A 7 -22.18 52.35 -21.60
CA ILE A 7 -22.07 50.90 -21.55
C ILE A 7 -21.12 50.54 -20.38
N LEU A 8 -21.68 49.91 -19.35
CA LEU A 8 -20.96 49.39 -18.20
C LEU A 8 -20.41 47.98 -18.58
N ILE A 9 -19.10 47.87 -18.84
CA ILE A 9 -18.45 46.60 -19.10
C ILE A 9 -18.13 45.96 -17.75
N SER A 10 -18.91 44.94 -17.39
CA SER A 10 -18.65 44.11 -16.21
C SER A 10 -17.60 43.04 -16.56
N THR A 11 -16.40 43.23 -16.06
CA THR A 11 -15.30 42.23 -16.14
C THR A 11 -15.60 41.11 -15.16
N ILE A 12 -16.04 39.95 -15.67
CA ILE A 12 -16.16 38.73 -14.90
C ILE A 12 -14.75 38.11 -14.78
N LEU A 13 -14.15 38.20 -13.60
CA LEU A 13 -12.95 37.48 -13.23
C LEU A 13 -13.33 35.99 -13.05
N PHE A 14 -13.02 35.17 -14.05
CA PHE A 14 -13.01 33.74 -13.88
C PHE A 14 -11.83 33.36 -12.97
N GLY A 15 -12.10 33.12 -11.70
CA GLY A 15 -11.16 32.43 -10.82
C GLY A 15 -10.91 31.03 -11.38
N ALA A 16 -9.70 30.78 -11.86
CA ALA A 16 -9.25 29.43 -12.17
C ALA A 16 -9.21 28.68 -10.82
N CYS A 17 -10.21 27.84 -10.57
CA CYS A 17 -10.07 26.76 -9.57
C CYS A 17 -9.00 25.81 -10.12
N ASP A 18 -7.79 25.84 -9.57
CA ASP A 18 -6.82 24.78 -9.71
C ASP A 18 -7.47 23.50 -9.16
N SER A 19 -7.94 22.65 -10.05
CA SER A 19 -8.32 21.29 -9.67
C SER A 19 -7.06 20.61 -9.11
N PRO A 20 -7.13 19.96 -7.94
CA PRO A 20 -5.99 19.23 -7.42
C PRO A 20 -5.50 18.28 -8.50
N LYS A 21 -4.19 18.30 -8.79
CA LYS A 21 -3.54 17.36 -9.71
C LYS A 21 -3.99 15.97 -9.31
N LYS A 22 -4.73 15.29 -10.19
CA LYS A 22 -5.10 13.89 -10.04
C LYS A 22 -3.76 13.16 -9.97
N SER A 23 -3.36 12.71 -8.78
CA SER A 23 -2.17 11.89 -8.62
C SER A 23 -2.30 10.73 -9.60
N ASP A 24 -1.23 10.43 -10.34
CA ASP A 24 -1.22 9.27 -11.23
C ASP A 24 -1.27 8.02 -10.34
N LEU A 25 -2.47 7.50 -10.15
CA LEU A 25 -2.78 6.37 -9.25
C LEU A 25 -2.03 5.08 -9.62
N THR A 26 -1.32 5.08 -10.73
CA THR A 26 -0.49 3.93 -11.16
C THR A 26 0.94 4.00 -10.64
N GLN A 27 1.37 5.19 -10.18
CA GLN A 27 2.74 5.45 -9.74
C GLN A 27 2.95 5.12 -8.25
N GLN A 28 4.22 4.93 -7.90
CA GLN A 28 4.62 4.81 -6.51
C GLN A 28 4.25 6.08 -5.74
N PRO A 29 3.65 5.97 -4.53
CA PRO A 29 3.43 7.12 -3.67
C PRO A 29 4.73 7.84 -3.33
N THR A 30 4.66 9.17 -3.23
CA THR A 30 5.74 10.05 -2.80
C THR A 30 5.46 10.63 -1.40
N ILE A 31 6.41 11.31 -0.80
CA ILE A 31 6.23 11.93 0.53
C ILE A 31 5.03 12.89 0.53
N GLU A 32 4.84 13.62 -0.57
CA GLU A 32 3.79 14.65 -0.73
C GLU A 32 2.38 14.06 -0.76
N ASP A 33 2.24 12.76 -0.99
CA ASP A 33 0.94 12.08 -0.98
C ASP A 33 0.44 11.80 0.44
N TYR A 34 1.31 11.87 1.45
CA TYR A 34 0.99 11.55 2.84
C TYR A 34 0.71 12.82 3.65
N GLN A 35 -0.14 12.67 4.66
CA GLN A 35 -0.52 13.78 5.56
C GLN A 35 -0.22 13.42 7.01
N LEU A 36 0.22 14.43 7.79
CA LEU A 36 0.42 14.28 9.24
C LEU A 36 -0.88 13.84 9.91
N GLY A 37 -0.82 12.78 10.73
CA GLY A 37 -1.99 12.20 11.41
C GLY A 37 -2.78 11.20 10.57
N GLU A 38 -2.45 11.01 9.29
CA GLU A 38 -3.06 9.96 8.46
C GLU A 38 -2.84 8.60 9.11
N THR A 39 -3.91 7.80 9.21
CA THR A 39 -3.90 6.58 10.04
C THR A 39 -4.55 5.42 9.28
N TRP A 40 -3.94 4.26 9.41
CA TRP A 40 -4.43 2.96 8.93
C TRP A 40 -4.47 1.99 10.09
N ILE A 41 -5.53 1.16 10.16
CA ILE A 41 -5.64 0.06 11.11
C ILE A 41 -6.05 -1.19 10.35
N TRP A 42 -5.26 -2.25 10.47
CA TRP A 42 -5.57 -3.58 9.94
C TRP A 42 -5.91 -4.52 11.08
N LYS A 43 -6.75 -5.51 10.78
CA LYS A 43 -6.86 -6.73 11.57
C LYS A 43 -6.19 -7.86 10.81
N TYR A 44 -5.51 -8.72 11.53
CA TYR A 44 -4.87 -9.87 10.94
C TYR A 44 -5.14 -11.15 11.71
N LYS A 45 -5.12 -12.28 11.00
CA LYS A 45 -5.22 -13.61 11.58
C LYS A 45 -4.41 -14.61 10.78
N GLY A 46 -3.63 -15.43 11.49
CA GLY A 46 -2.87 -16.54 10.94
C GLY A 46 -3.24 -17.85 11.62
N VAL A 47 -3.61 -18.85 10.82
CA VAL A 47 -4.03 -20.18 11.32
C VAL A 47 -3.35 -21.28 10.52
N THR A 48 -3.06 -22.41 11.18
CA THR A 48 -2.62 -23.61 10.47
C THR A 48 -3.79 -24.33 9.81
N THR A 49 -3.53 -25.24 8.89
CA THR A 49 -4.57 -26.10 8.28
C THR A 49 -5.29 -26.98 9.31
N GLU A 50 -4.67 -27.23 10.48
CA GLU A 50 -5.25 -27.93 11.61
C GLU A 50 -6.11 -27.05 12.52
N GLY A 51 -6.17 -25.71 12.22
CA GLY A 51 -6.97 -24.73 12.94
C GLY A 51 -6.28 -24.11 14.16
N GLU A 52 -4.98 -24.35 14.37
CA GLU A 52 -4.20 -23.66 15.40
C GLU A 52 -4.02 -22.19 15.04
N VAL A 53 -4.41 -21.27 15.93
CA VAL A 53 -4.19 -19.83 15.76
C VAL A 53 -2.75 -19.51 16.17
N ARG A 54 -1.94 -19.03 15.22
CA ARG A 54 -0.55 -18.60 15.45
C ARG A 54 -0.38 -17.09 15.59
N SER A 55 -1.28 -16.33 14.98
CA SER A 55 -1.31 -14.88 15.11
C SER A 55 -2.76 -14.38 15.02
N ASP A 56 -3.11 -13.37 15.83
CA ASP A 56 -4.41 -12.70 15.81
C ASP A 56 -4.24 -11.34 16.46
N GLY A 57 -4.69 -10.26 15.83
CA GLY A 57 -4.54 -8.93 16.37
C GLY A 57 -4.85 -7.80 15.38
N THR A 58 -4.40 -6.62 15.76
CA THR A 58 -4.48 -5.42 14.93
C THR A 58 -3.11 -4.78 14.77
N ASP A 59 -2.84 -4.21 13.60
CA ASP A 59 -1.69 -3.35 13.31
C ASP A 59 -2.18 -1.93 13.04
N LYS A 60 -1.58 -0.95 13.72
CA LYS A 60 -1.89 0.47 13.52
C LYS A 60 -0.66 1.19 13.01
N ARG A 61 -0.82 1.92 11.91
CA ARG A 61 0.21 2.81 11.37
C ARG A 61 -0.33 4.24 11.31
N MET A 62 0.54 5.20 11.55
CA MET A 62 0.17 6.61 11.56
C MET A 62 1.34 7.47 11.09
N ILE A 63 1.04 8.49 10.29
CA ILE A 63 2.03 9.51 9.91
C ILE A 63 2.22 10.48 11.06
N VAL A 64 3.46 10.62 11.48
CA VAL A 64 3.87 11.45 12.61
C VAL A 64 4.94 12.46 12.20
N GLN A 65 5.03 13.58 12.95
CA GLN A 65 6.13 14.52 12.79
C GLN A 65 7.38 13.95 13.48
N MET A 66 8.50 13.95 12.76
CA MET A 66 9.83 13.67 13.28
C MET A 66 10.64 14.97 13.34
N HIS A 67 11.85 14.91 13.90
CA HIS A 67 12.77 16.05 13.89
C HIS A 67 13.12 16.47 12.45
N GLU A 68 13.29 15.48 11.56
CA GLU A 68 13.59 15.71 10.14
C GLU A 68 12.46 15.11 9.29
N GLY A 69 11.41 15.90 8.99
CA GLY A 69 10.33 15.51 8.10
C GLY A 69 9.25 14.64 8.73
N LEU A 70 8.61 13.82 7.92
CA LEU A 70 7.55 12.90 8.33
C LEU A 70 8.10 11.48 8.55
N GLY A 71 7.50 10.76 9.47
CA GLY A 71 7.72 9.34 9.67
C GLY A 71 6.41 8.57 9.76
N MET A 72 6.49 7.26 9.68
CA MET A 72 5.36 6.36 9.90
C MET A 72 5.64 5.47 11.12
N THR A 73 4.70 5.40 12.04
CA THR A 73 4.76 4.42 13.14
C THR A 73 4.40 3.03 12.61
N ILE A 74 5.19 2.01 12.96
CA ILE A 74 4.96 0.60 12.62
C ILE A 74 5.29 -0.21 13.88
N GLY A 75 4.28 -0.77 14.52
CA GLY A 75 4.46 -1.39 15.84
C GLY A 75 5.00 -0.38 16.87
N ASN A 76 6.18 -0.66 17.44
CA ASN A 76 6.85 0.22 18.42
C ASN A 76 7.89 1.16 17.77
N ASP A 77 8.12 1.05 16.47
CA ASP A 77 9.12 1.81 15.76
C ASP A 77 8.51 3.00 15.01
N THR A 78 9.35 3.98 14.69
CA THR A 78 9.01 5.07 13.76
C THR A 78 10.07 5.11 12.67
N ILE A 79 9.65 4.91 11.43
CA ILE A 79 10.52 4.87 10.26
C ILE A 79 10.35 6.18 9.49
N PRO A 80 11.44 6.86 9.07
CA PRO A 80 11.35 8.02 8.19
C PRO A 80 10.53 7.71 6.94
N LEU A 81 9.59 8.57 6.60
CA LEU A 81 8.73 8.33 5.43
C LEU A 81 9.55 8.27 4.13
N ALA A 82 10.66 9.01 4.06
CA ALA A 82 11.60 8.97 2.96
C ALA A 82 12.17 7.56 2.70
N ASP A 83 12.36 6.75 3.75
CA ASP A 83 12.85 5.37 3.61
C ASP A 83 11.73 4.43 3.14
N ILE A 84 10.47 4.71 3.50
CA ILE A 84 9.31 3.93 3.11
C ILE A 84 8.96 4.12 1.63
N VAL A 85 9.02 5.37 1.14
CA VAL A 85 8.69 5.71 -0.26
C VAL A 85 9.89 5.64 -1.19
N LYS A 86 11.06 5.25 -0.69
CA LYS A 86 12.25 5.10 -1.51
C LYS A 86 12.00 4.05 -2.62
N PRO A 87 12.34 4.36 -3.88
CA PRO A 87 12.27 3.37 -4.94
C PRO A 87 13.11 2.13 -4.62
N ASP A 88 12.54 0.96 -4.88
CA ASP A 88 13.27 -0.30 -4.78
C ASP A 88 14.11 -0.52 -6.05
N GLU A 89 15.43 -0.42 -5.89
CA GLU A 89 16.41 -0.56 -6.98
C GLU A 89 16.98 -2.00 -7.09
N SER A 90 16.40 -2.98 -6.36
CA SER A 90 16.91 -4.36 -6.35
C SER A 90 16.80 -5.09 -7.70
N GLY A 91 15.93 -4.61 -8.60
CA GLY A 91 15.57 -5.30 -9.83
C GLY A 91 14.51 -6.41 -9.64
N THR A 92 14.17 -6.73 -8.38
CA THR A 92 13.12 -7.70 -8.01
C THR A 92 12.19 -7.14 -6.95
N PRO A 93 11.55 -5.96 -7.19
CA PRO A 93 10.82 -5.20 -6.19
C PRO A 93 9.52 -5.89 -5.77
N LYS A 94 9.02 -5.56 -4.54
CA LYS A 94 7.68 -5.98 -4.13
C LYS A 94 6.60 -5.41 -5.04
N TYR A 95 6.72 -4.13 -5.44
CA TYR A 95 5.86 -3.47 -6.43
C TYR A 95 6.69 -2.95 -7.58
N ASP A 96 6.45 -3.43 -8.78
CA ASP A 96 7.11 -2.92 -9.99
C ASP A 96 6.26 -1.80 -10.63
N TRP A 97 6.59 -0.57 -10.27
CA TRP A 97 5.89 0.63 -10.72
C TRP A 97 6.19 0.99 -12.19
N PRO A 98 5.26 1.59 -12.96
CA PRO A 98 3.84 1.79 -12.63
C PRO A 98 3.06 0.48 -12.65
N LEU A 99 2.00 0.37 -11.79
CA LEU A 99 1.12 -0.79 -11.79
C LEU A 99 0.17 -0.73 -12.99
N GLN A 100 0.04 -1.84 -13.71
CA GLN A 100 -0.86 -1.99 -14.86
C GLN A 100 -1.38 -3.42 -14.93
N VAL A 101 -2.66 -3.59 -15.25
CA VAL A 101 -3.26 -4.93 -15.42
C VAL A 101 -2.52 -5.72 -16.48
N GLY A 102 -2.16 -6.96 -16.16
CA GLY A 102 -1.37 -7.86 -16.99
C GLY A 102 0.16 -7.70 -16.83
N LYS A 103 0.64 -6.71 -16.07
CA LYS A 103 2.07 -6.59 -15.78
C LYS A 103 2.56 -7.75 -14.94
N LYS A 104 3.76 -8.27 -15.25
CA LYS A 104 4.42 -9.39 -14.57
C LYS A 104 5.85 -9.04 -14.24
N TRP A 105 6.31 -9.47 -13.08
CA TRP A 105 7.71 -9.31 -12.66
C TRP A 105 8.12 -10.41 -11.69
N LYS A 106 9.40 -10.42 -11.33
CA LYS A 106 9.94 -11.28 -10.31
C LYS A 106 10.13 -10.49 -9.01
N TYR A 107 9.69 -11.05 -7.90
CA TYR A 107 9.95 -10.54 -6.56
C TYR A 107 10.90 -11.47 -5.83
N GLU A 108 11.95 -10.92 -5.24
CA GLU A 108 12.86 -11.65 -4.35
C GLU A 108 13.12 -10.84 -3.09
N ASN A 109 13.13 -11.55 -1.97
CA ASN A 109 13.46 -10.99 -0.67
C ASN A 109 14.36 -11.96 0.10
N SER A 110 15.32 -11.42 0.84
CA SER A 110 16.17 -12.19 1.75
C SER A 110 16.12 -11.55 3.13
N TRP A 111 16.04 -12.38 4.15
CA TRP A 111 15.92 -11.91 5.53
C TRP A 111 16.85 -12.69 6.46
N THR A 112 17.16 -12.06 7.60
CA THR A 112 17.87 -12.68 8.71
C THR A 112 17.12 -12.38 9.99
N SER A 113 16.68 -13.39 10.69
CA SER A 113 16.00 -13.23 11.98
C SER A 113 16.99 -13.01 13.13
N GLN A 114 16.49 -12.58 14.29
CA GLN A 114 17.29 -12.29 15.47
C GLN A 114 18.10 -13.51 15.96
N ASP A 115 17.62 -14.73 15.72
CA ASP A 115 18.30 -15.97 16.09
C ASP A 115 19.30 -16.46 15.05
N GLY A 116 19.60 -15.64 14.02
CA GLY A 116 20.55 -15.95 12.95
C GLY A 116 20.01 -16.85 11.85
N THR A 117 18.72 -17.22 11.86
CA THR A 117 18.10 -17.94 10.74
C THR A 117 18.04 -17.02 9.53
N THR A 118 18.58 -17.45 8.40
CA THR A 118 18.46 -16.75 7.12
C THR A 118 17.38 -17.40 6.27
N GLY A 119 16.70 -16.62 5.46
CA GLY A 119 15.70 -17.13 4.53
C GLY A 119 15.63 -16.32 3.25
N THR A 120 15.00 -16.91 2.24
CA THR A 120 14.74 -16.29 0.94
C THR A 120 13.31 -16.58 0.52
N GLN A 121 12.71 -15.59 -0.11
CA GLN A 121 11.42 -15.65 -0.76
C GLN A 121 11.63 -15.31 -2.23
N SER A 122 11.15 -16.14 -3.14
CA SER A 122 11.25 -15.91 -4.58
C SER A 122 9.90 -16.21 -5.23
N GLN A 123 9.28 -15.18 -5.82
CA GLN A 123 7.92 -15.23 -6.33
C GLN A 123 7.82 -14.59 -7.72
N ASN A 124 6.87 -15.09 -8.53
CA ASN A 124 6.42 -14.40 -9.73
C ASN A 124 5.17 -13.61 -9.37
N ALA A 125 5.17 -12.32 -9.70
CA ALA A 125 4.07 -11.40 -9.46
C ALA A 125 3.32 -11.09 -10.74
N GLU A 126 1.99 -10.91 -10.64
CA GLU A 126 1.13 -10.51 -11.74
C GLU A 126 0.00 -9.60 -11.23
N VAL A 127 -0.24 -8.48 -11.93
CA VAL A 127 -1.43 -7.65 -11.70
C VAL A 127 -2.61 -8.25 -12.48
N LEU A 128 -3.58 -8.81 -11.76
CA LEU A 128 -4.72 -9.52 -12.35
C LEU A 128 -5.85 -8.58 -12.77
N SER A 129 -6.15 -7.55 -11.96
CA SER A 129 -7.27 -6.65 -12.18
C SER A 129 -7.05 -5.28 -11.53
N TYR A 130 -7.88 -4.30 -11.92
CA TYR A 130 -8.06 -3.03 -11.25
C TYR A 130 -9.55 -2.73 -11.20
N GLN A 131 -10.17 -2.88 -10.02
CA GLN A 131 -11.63 -2.82 -9.85
C GLN A 131 -11.99 -2.34 -8.43
N GLU A 132 -13.28 -2.13 -8.18
CA GLU A 132 -13.78 -1.85 -6.83
C GLU A 132 -13.66 -3.10 -5.95
N GLU A 133 -13.07 -2.90 -4.76
CA GLU A 133 -12.94 -3.90 -3.72
C GLU A 133 -13.45 -3.32 -2.40
N THR A 134 -14.20 -4.12 -1.65
CA THR A 134 -14.81 -3.70 -0.37
C THR A 134 -14.14 -4.44 0.78
N VAL A 135 -13.70 -3.67 1.76
CA VAL A 135 -13.17 -4.12 3.06
C VAL A 135 -13.92 -3.40 4.18
N GLU A 136 -13.65 -3.71 5.45
CA GLU A 136 -14.34 -3.08 6.57
C GLU A 136 -14.14 -1.55 6.62
N ALA A 137 -12.97 -1.05 6.20
CA ALA A 137 -12.67 0.39 6.10
C ALA A 137 -13.43 1.13 5.00
N GLY A 138 -14.05 0.43 4.04
CA GLY A 138 -14.79 1.03 2.93
C GLY A 138 -14.57 0.35 1.58
N THR A 139 -15.00 1.03 0.52
CA THR A 139 -14.87 0.56 -0.87
C THR A 139 -13.83 1.40 -1.61
N PHE A 140 -12.89 0.73 -2.28
CA PHE A 140 -11.76 1.36 -2.95
C PHE A 140 -11.52 0.73 -4.33
N MET A 141 -11.08 1.53 -5.30
CA MET A 141 -10.46 1.00 -6.51
C MET A 141 -9.11 0.40 -6.14
N ALA A 142 -8.91 -0.89 -6.37
CA ALA A 142 -7.70 -1.61 -6.00
C ALA A 142 -7.16 -2.47 -7.14
N TYR A 143 -5.83 -2.56 -7.19
CA TYR A 143 -5.13 -3.57 -7.99
C TYR A 143 -5.13 -4.89 -7.23
N THR A 144 -5.55 -5.97 -7.89
CA THR A 144 -5.32 -7.34 -7.41
C THR A 144 -3.97 -7.81 -7.94
N ILE A 145 -3.02 -8.04 -7.03
CA ILE A 145 -1.69 -8.51 -7.37
C ILE A 145 -1.53 -9.92 -6.77
N LYS A 146 -1.23 -10.89 -7.63
CA LYS A 146 -0.96 -12.27 -7.21
C LYS A 146 0.54 -12.50 -7.22
N TYR A 147 1.05 -13.09 -6.15
CA TYR A 147 2.42 -13.60 -6.04
C TYR A 147 2.36 -15.10 -5.86
N ASN A 148 3.15 -15.84 -6.65
CA ASN A 148 3.31 -17.27 -6.53
C ASN A 148 4.79 -17.62 -6.53
N GLY A 149 5.20 -18.43 -5.59
CA GLY A 149 6.59 -18.85 -5.50
C GLY A 149 6.88 -19.74 -4.34
N ARG A 150 8.04 -19.51 -3.70
CA ARG A 150 8.58 -20.40 -2.70
C ARG A 150 9.36 -19.62 -1.65
N THR A 151 9.21 -20.05 -0.41
CA THR A 151 10.01 -19.55 0.72
C THR A 151 10.85 -20.69 1.28
N THR A 152 12.15 -20.41 1.48
CA THR A 152 13.10 -21.35 2.08
C THR A 152 13.86 -20.69 3.22
N ASN A 153 14.39 -21.49 4.15
CA ASN A 153 15.28 -20.98 5.19
C ASN A 153 16.44 -21.93 5.52
N SER A 154 17.44 -21.41 6.23
CA SER A 154 18.65 -22.15 6.63
C SER A 154 18.40 -23.30 7.61
N ARG A 155 17.18 -23.47 8.13
CA ARG A 155 16.77 -24.56 9.01
C ARG A 155 16.04 -25.69 8.28
N GLY A 156 16.02 -25.64 6.94
CA GLY A 156 15.41 -26.69 6.11
C GLY A 156 13.91 -26.46 5.87
N TYR A 157 13.35 -25.30 6.22
CA TYR A 157 12.00 -24.94 5.79
C TYR A 157 12.02 -24.70 4.29
N ASP A 158 11.04 -25.28 3.60
CA ASP A 158 10.89 -25.17 2.16
C ASP A 158 9.42 -25.38 1.78
N ALA A 159 8.73 -24.31 1.41
CA ALA A 159 7.30 -24.33 1.14
C ALA A 159 6.93 -23.47 -0.08
N GLU A 160 5.93 -23.96 -0.83
CA GLU A 160 5.24 -23.14 -1.80
C GLU A 160 4.44 -22.06 -1.10
N GLU A 161 4.32 -20.91 -1.76
CA GLU A 161 3.66 -19.74 -1.24
C GLU A 161 2.82 -19.07 -2.32
N GLU A 162 1.59 -18.74 -1.96
CA GLU A 162 0.69 -17.92 -2.77
C GLU A 162 0.21 -16.74 -1.94
N GLU A 163 0.30 -15.52 -2.49
CA GLU A 163 -0.25 -14.31 -1.88
C GLU A 163 -1.16 -13.58 -2.87
N ILE A 164 -2.26 -13.04 -2.35
CA ILE A 164 -3.11 -12.08 -3.06
C ILE A 164 -3.12 -10.77 -2.29
N TRP A 165 -2.67 -9.72 -2.95
CA TRP A 165 -2.63 -8.37 -2.41
C TRP A 165 -3.64 -7.48 -3.13
N LEU A 166 -4.53 -6.82 -2.40
CA LEU A 166 -5.39 -5.77 -2.92
C LEU A 166 -4.75 -4.42 -2.59
N TYR A 167 -4.02 -3.84 -3.53
CA TYR A 167 -3.38 -2.54 -3.37
C TYR A 167 -4.30 -1.42 -3.83
N ALA A 168 -4.67 -0.49 -2.93
CA ALA A 168 -5.53 0.64 -3.24
C ALA A 168 -4.73 1.96 -3.27
N PRO A 169 -4.54 2.59 -4.45
CA PRO A 169 -3.79 3.84 -4.58
C PRO A 169 -4.33 4.98 -3.71
N ALA A 170 -5.66 5.04 -3.50
CA ALA A 170 -6.30 6.08 -2.69
C ALA A 170 -5.83 6.08 -1.22
N VAL A 171 -5.43 4.92 -0.70
CA VAL A 171 -4.90 4.75 0.66
C VAL A 171 -3.40 4.46 0.68
N LYS A 172 -2.75 4.42 -0.50
CA LYS A 172 -1.30 4.30 -0.70
C LYS A 172 -0.68 3.00 -0.17
N THR A 173 -1.51 1.98 0.04
CA THR A 173 -1.08 0.70 0.59
C THR A 173 -2.08 -0.41 0.22
N PHE A 174 -1.81 -1.65 0.65
CA PHE A 174 -2.78 -2.73 0.53
C PHE A 174 -3.95 -2.54 1.50
N ILE A 175 -5.14 -2.91 1.03
CA ILE A 175 -6.36 -2.94 1.85
C ILE A 175 -6.70 -4.37 2.31
N LYS A 176 -6.14 -5.37 1.63
CA LYS A 176 -6.28 -6.78 1.99
C LYS A 176 -5.08 -7.58 1.50
N LEU A 177 -4.66 -8.52 2.32
CA LEU A 177 -3.68 -9.55 2.01
C LEU A 177 -4.27 -10.90 2.39
N THR A 178 -4.11 -11.89 1.54
CA THR A 178 -4.24 -13.31 1.90
C THR A 178 -2.98 -14.05 1.47
N GLN A 179 -2.50 -14.94 2.32
CA GLN A 179 -1.30 -15.74 2.09
C GLN A 179 -1.57 -17.20 2.45
N ILE A 180 -1.14 -18.10 1.61
CA ILE A 180 -1.06 -19.54 1.88
C ILE A 180 0.40 -19.94 1.75
N GLN A 181 0.99 -20.46 2.80
CA GLN A 181 2.38 -20.87 2.85
C GLN A 181 2.51 -22.23 3.57
N GLY A 182 2.68 -23.30 2.80
CA GLY A 182 2.68 -24.65 3.35
C GLY A 182 1.37 -24.97 4.08
N ASP A 183 1.46 -25.20 5.39
CA ASP A 183 0.32 -25.48 6.27
C ASP A 183 -0.25 -24.23 6.96
N PHE A 184 0.22 -23.03 6.62
CA PHE A 184 -0.17 -21.77 7.25
C PHE A 184 -0.98 -20.88 6.32
N ASN A 185 -2.12 -20.40 6.81
CA ASN A 185 -2.99 -19.44 6.14
C ASN A 185 -3.00 -18.14 6.94
N TYR A 186 -2.71 -17.02 6.27
CA TYR A 186 -2.73 -15.68 6.85
C TYR A 186 -3.68 -14.78 6.08
N ALA A 187 -4.40 -13.95 6.79
CA ALA A 187 -5.21 -12.89 6.21
C ALA A 187 -5.04 -11.61 7.02
N GLU A 188 -4.97 -10.49 6.30
CA GLU A 188 -4.91 -9.14 6.87
C GLU A 188 -5.83 -8.23 6.07
N GLU A 189 -6.64 -7.42 6.75
CA GLU A 189 -7.64 -6.56 6.13
C GLU A 189 -7.70 -5.20 6.81
N LEU A 190 -7.72 -4.13 6.01
CA LEU A 190 -7.88 -2.76 6.49
C LEU A 190 -9.29 -2.58 7.06
N ILE A 191 -9.37 -2.27 8.37
CA ILE A 191 -10.63 -2.06 9.08
C ILE A 191 -10.92 -0.58 9.33
N GLU A 192 -9.89 0.28 9.24
CA GLU A 192 -10.06 1.72 9.41
C GLU A 192 -9.00 2.48 8.60
N TYR A 193 -9.44 3.53 7.92
CA TYR A 193 -8.58 4.52 7.29
C TYR A 193 -9.09 5.92 7.61
N ARG A 194 -8.19 6.76 8.11
CA ARG A 194 -8.47 8.18 8.37
C ARG A 194 -7.42 9.04 7.69
N ARG A 195 -7.89 9.99 6.90
CA ARG A 195 -7.08 11.07 6.37
C ARG A 195 -7.33 12.31 7.23
N SER A 196 -6.27 13.02 7.63
CA SER A 196 -6.43 14.31 8.29
C SER A 196 -7.06 15.33 7.33
N GLU A 197 -7.99 16.13 7.83
CA GLU A 197 -8.58 17.24 7.10
C GLU A 197 -7.58 18.40 6.91
#